data_0807e5600d09f3152bf45c2111f806e9
#
_entry.id   0807e5600d09f3152bf45c2111f806e9
#
_cell.length_a   1.000
_cell.length_b   1.000
_cell.length_c   1.000
_cell.angle_alpha   90.00
_cell.angle_beta   90.00
_cell.angle_gamma   90.00
#
_symmetry.space_group_name_H-M   'P 1'
#
loop_
_entity.id
_entity.type
_entity.pdbx_description
1 polymer ?
#
loop_
_entity_poly.entity_id
_entity_poly.type
_entity_poly.pdbx_seq_one_letter_code
_entity_poly.pdbx_strand_id
1 'polypeptide(L)'
;METHYATIWESIADEIPDEVALVHGSTRRTWAEYDQRAARLAAAFCAAGLGHDSKVALFLYNGNEYLEAQYGAFKMRGVPVNVNYRYLDEELWYLLDNADAEALVFHSSLGDRVARVIDRLPKLRMLIEVDDGAGGQVDRAERYEDVIAAHEPMERLTRSEDDIYMLYTGGTTGMPKGVMYRIGDHASLFLNLGYPAVGLAAPSDPSEVPALVRQITDAGNRLISIPTAPLMHGTGLWLGTFVAHLAGGAVVTLTGRSLDGHEVLRTAQDNRAVLVVLVGDAMTKPLIRAFDEAAERGDPYDLSSLKMVISSGVMWTTEVKEELLDRIPQLMLIDAIGSTEGSIGSQVTMRGVASETARFASNPTTKVITEDGREVEPGSDEIGMIAAGGFVPIGYFKDPEKSARTFRVIDGVRYSFAGDFAKVAADGSLILLGRGNQVINSGGEKVFPEEVEEATKRVDGVADCLVVGVDDERFGQAVTAVVSLAPDADVDEAMIIAGVKRQLAGFKAPRHVVFVPQIPRAPNGKADYKTAKQYANDAAGRS
;
A
#
# COMPACT_ATOMS: atom_id res chain seq x y z
N MET A 1 12.86 -0.96 26.25
CA MET A 1 12.33 -2.08 25.45
C MET A 1 12.77 -1.87 24.01
N GLU A 2 13.18 -2.92 23.31
CA GLU A 2 13.64 -2.75 21.92
C GLU A 2 12.50 -2.33 20.99
N THR A 3 12.78 -1.40 20.09
CA THR A 3 11.84 -0.97 19.04
C THR A 3 11.77 -2.03 17.95
N HIS A 4 11.04 -3.11 18.24
CA HIS A 4 10.88 -4.25 17.35
C HIS A 4 9.42 -4.72 17.38
N TYR A 5 8.81 -5.00 16.22
CA TYR A 5 7.39 -5.38 16.13
C TYR A 5 7.01 -6.49 17.12
N ALA A 6 7.77 -7.60 17.12
CA ALA A 6 7.44 -8.70 17.99
C ALA A 6 7.54 -8.33 19.49
N THR A 7 8.54 -7.55 19.90
CA THR A 7 8.69 -7.12 21.30
C THR A 7 7.54 -6.20 21.73
N ILE A 8 7.16 -5.25 20.86
CA ILE A 8 6.04 -4.33 21.12
C ILE A 8 4.72 -5.11 21.18
N TRP A 9 4.44 -5.99 20.22
CA TRP A 9 3.19 -6.77 20.19
C TRP A 9 3.09 -7.77 21.33
N GLU A 10 4.19 -8.38 21.77
CA GLU A 10 4.25 -9.19 23.00
C GLU A 10 3.85 -8.37 24.23
N SER A 11 4.35 -7.15 24.36
CA SER A 11 3.99 -6.27 25.48
C SER A 11 2.51 -5.84 25.44
N ILE A 12 1.94 -5.67 24.25
CA ILE A 12 0.50 -5.39 24.07
C ILE A 12 -0.33 -6.62 24.44
N ALA A 13 0.09 -7.82 24.01
CA ALA A 13 -0.60 -9.06 24.36
C ALA A 13 -0.60 -9.34 25.88
N ASP A 14 0.46 -8.94 26.59
CA ASP A 14 0.50 -9.03 28.05
C ASP A 14 -0.46 -8.01 28.72
N GLU A 15 -0.59 -6.83 28.12
CA GLU A 15 -1.37 -5.73 28.73
C GLU A 15 -2.88 -5.86 28.49
N ILE A 16 -3.28 -6.32 27.30
CA ILE A 16 -4.69 -6.45 26.88
C ILE A 16 -4.98 -7.84 26.26
N PRO A 17 -4.69 -8.95 26.98
CA PRO A 17 -4.72 -10.32 26.44
C PRO A 17 -6.08 -10.73 25.85
N ASP A 18 -7.17 -10.27 26.48
CA ASP A 18 -8.54 -10.67 26.13
C ASP A 18 -9.17 -9.83 25.01
N GLU A 19 -8.51 -8.73 24.65
CA GLU A 19 -8.99 -7.86 23.59
C GLU A 19 -8.74 -8.45 22.21
N VAL A 20 -9.70 -8.24 21.29
CA VAL A 20 -9.61 -8.75 19.91
C VAL A 20 -8.47 -8.06 19.16
N ALA A 21 -7.56 -8.83 18.57
CA ALA A 21 -6.48 -8.38 17.70
C ALA A 21 -6.78 -8.58 16.21
N LEU A 22 -7.39 -9.74 15.85
CA LEU A 22 -7.65 -10.13 14.47
C LEU A 22 -9.09 -10.59 14.29
N VAL A 23 -9.67 -10.23 13.13
CA VAL A 23 -10.97 -10.75 12.68
C VAL A 23 -10.90 -11.09 11.19
N HIS A 24 -11.35 -12.30 10.84
CA HIS A 24 -11.57 -12.72 9.45
C HIS A 24 -12.87 -13.52 9.37
N GLY A 25 -13.88 -12.97 8.72
CA GLY A 25 -15.23 -13.55 8.71
C GLY A 25 -15.78 -13.74 10.14
N SER A 26 -16.08 -14.98 10.51
CA SER A 26 -16.54 -15.32 11.86
C SER A 26 -15.39 -15.60 12.85
N THR A 27 -14.16 -15.74 12.38
CA THR A 27 -13.02 -16.07 13.22
C THR A 27 -12.48 -14.82 13.89
N ARG A 28 -12.45 -14.81 15.22
CA ARG A 28 -11.85 -13.76 16.04
C ARG A 28 -10.65 -14.35 16.78
N ARG A 29 -9.59 -13.55 16.93
CA ARG A 29 -8.40 -13.87 17.75
C ARG A 29 -8.18 -12.73 18.72
N THR A 30 -8.04 -13.07 19.99
CA THR A 30 -7.58 -12.12 20.99
C THR A 30 -6.07 -11.84 20.85
N TRP A 31 -5.55 -10.83 21.52
CA TRP A 31 -4.11 -10.56 21.53
C TRP A 31 -3.32 -11.74 22.09
N ALA A 32 -3.83 -12.42 23.16
CA ALA A 32 -3.19 -13.62 23.71
C ALA A 32 -3.19 -14.78 22.70
N GLU A 33 -4.31 -15.03 21.99
CA GLU A 33 -4.39 -16.08 20.99
C GLU A 33 -3.48 -15.79 19.79
N TYR A 34 -3.44 -14.53 19.33
CA TYR A 34 -2.58 -14.09 18.24
C TYR A 34 -1.10 -14.27 18.59
N ASP A 35 -0.70 -13.86 19.81
CA ASP A 35 0.67 -14.02 20.30
C ASP A 35 1.08 -15.50 20.41
N GLN A 36 0.21 -16.34 20.99
CA GLN A 36 0.48 -17.78 21.14
C GLN A 36 0.58 -18.50 19.79
N ARG A 37 -0.33 -18.23 18.86
CA ARG A 37 -0.29 -18.86 17.53
C ARG A 37 0.94 -18.46 16.76
N ALA A 38 1.32 -17.19 16.77
CA ALA A 38 2.56 -16.70 16.20
C ALA A 38 3.81 -17.31 16.86
N ALA A 39 3.78 -17.53 18.19
CA ALA A 39 4.89 -18.18 18.90
C ALA A 39 5.03 -19.67 18.54
N ARG A 40 3.91 -20.39 18.29
CA ARG A 40 3.93 -21.78 17.81
C ARG A 40 4.48 -21.88 16.38
N LEU A 41 4.12 -20.94 15.50
CA LEU A 41 4.72 -20.84 14.16
C LEU A 41 6.22 -20.54 14.22
N ALA A 42 6.63 -19.63 15.10
CA ALA A 42 8.07 -19.34 15.31
C ALA A 42 8.83 -20.58 15.78
N ALA A 43 8.23 -21.39 16.69
CA ALA A 43 8.80 -22.67 17.11
C ALA A 43 8.94 -23.65 15.95
N ALA A 44 7.92 -23.75 15.09
CA ALA A 44 7.94 -24.59 13.90
C ALA A 44 9.05 -24.17 12.91
N PHE A 45 9.16 -22.87 12.65
CA PHE A 45 10.25 -22.34 11.81
C PHE A 45 11.63 -22.67 12.39
N CYS A 46 11.83 -22.48 13.70
CA CYS A 46 13.08 -22.83 14.38
C CYS A 46 13.37 -24.34 14.31
N ALA A 47 12.35 -25.20 14.47
CA ALA A 47 12.51 -26.65 14.34
C ALA A 47 12.91 -27.07 12.92
N ALA A 48 12.50 -26.33 11.89
CA ALA A 48 12.94 -26.51 10.51
C ALA A 48 14.33 -25.90 10.23
N GLY A 49 15.01 -25.36 11.25
CA GLY A 49 16.35 -24.79 11.16
C GLY A 49 16.40 -23.34 10.66
N LEU A 50 15.28 -22.61 10.73
CA LEU A 50 15.22 -21.17 10.47
C LEU A 50 15.55 -20.39 11.76
N GLY A 51 15.88 -19.11 11.61
CA GLY A 51 16.20 -18.24 12.75
C GLY A 51 16.44 -16.80 12.31
N HIS A 52 17.41 -16.15 12.96
CA HIS A 52 17.77 -14.77 12.63
C HIS A 52 18.10 -14.61 11.14
N ASP A 53 17.49 -13.59 10.52
CA ASP A 53 17.60 -13.24 9.10
C ASP A 53 17.04 -14.28 8.11
N SER A 54 16.49 -15.42 8.56
CA SER A 54 15.81 -16.39 7.70
C SER A 54 14.55 -15.78 7.07
N LYS A 55 14.31 -16.03 5.78
CA LYS A 55 13.20 -15.45 5.01
C LYS A 55 12.01 -16.39 4.97
N VAL A 56 10.87 -15.88 5.48
CA VAL A 56 9.56 -16.56 5.45
C VAL A 56 8.69 -15.87 4.42
N ALA A 57 8.47 -16.52 3.29
CA ALA A 57 7.63 -16.00 2.21
C ALA A 57 6.14 -16.22 2.50
N LEU A 58 5.32 -15.20 2.25
CA LEU A 58 3.89 -15.18 2.53
C LEU A 58 3.12 -15.05 1.20
N PHE A 59 2.73 -16.19 0.62
CA PHE A 59 1.96 -16.27 -0.62
C PHE A 59 0.48 -16.49 -0.31
N LEU A 60 -0.11 -15.48 0.33
CA LEU A 60 -1.42 -15.55 0.97
C LEU A 60 -2.32 -14.40 0.51
N TYR A 61 -3.63 -14.65 0.51
CA TYR A 61 -4.65 -13.59 0.52
C TYR A 61 -4.71 -12.92 1.89
N ASN A 62 -5.52 -11.86 2.01
CA ASN A 62 -5.78 -11.25 3.30
C ASN A 62 -6.48 -12.26 4.24
N GLY A 63 -5.98 -12.36 5.46
CA GLY A 63 -6.51 -13.29 6.46
C GLY A 63 -5.69 -13.25 7.74
N ASN A 64 -6.16 -13.93 8.79
CA ASN A 64 -5.45 -14.02 10.05
C ASN A 64 -4.10 -14.71 9.88
N GLU A 65 -4.02 -15.72 9.03
CA GLU A 65 -2.83 -16.53 8.77
C GLU A 65 -1.68 -15.72 8.18
N TYR A 66 -1.98 -14.68 7.37
CA TYR A 66 -0.97 -13.75 6.88
C TYR A 66 -0.28 -13.03 8.04
N LEU A 67 -1.08 -12.51 8.99
CA LEU A 67 -0.58 -11.74 10.11
C LEU A 67 0.06 -12.62 11.18
N GLU A 68 -0.48 -13.81 11.45
CA GLU A 68 0.08 -14.80 12.36
C GLU A 68 1.46 -15.28 11.86
N ALA A 69 1.59 -15.61 10.58
CA ALA A 69 2.86 -16.05 9.99
C ALA A 69 3.91 -14.93 9.94
N GLN A 70 3.49 -13.69 9.64
CA GLN A 70 4.35 -12.52 9.69
C GLN A 70 4.88 -12.29 11.12
N TYR A 71 3.99 -12.36 12.12
CA TYR A 71 4.39 -12.19 13.51
C TYR A 71 5.29 -13.34 13.98
N GLY A 72 5.00 -14.58 13.57
CA GLY A 72 5.87 -15.74 13.82
C GLY A 72 7.28 -15.56 13.28
N ALA A 73 7.41 -15.01 12.06
CA ALA A 73 8.72 -14.67 11.50
C ALA A 73 9.46 -13.61 12.35
N PHE A 74 8.77 -12.54 12.75
CA PHE A 74 9.37 -11.53 13.63
C PHE A 74 9.78 -12.10 14.99
N LYS A 75 9.01 -13.02 15.56
CA LYS A 75 9.32 -13.61 16.88
C LYS A 75 10.67 -14.33 16.88
N MET A 76 11.02 -15.04 15.81
CA MET A 76 12.32 -15.72 15.67
C MET A 76 13.43 -14.83 15.11
N ARG A 77 13.21 -13.51 14.98
CA ARG A 77 14.12 -12.54 14.33
C ARG A 77 14.33 -12.83 12.83
N GLY A 78 13.35 -13.48 12.20
CA GLY A 78 13.32 -13.72 10.76
C GLY A 78 12.69 -12.55 10.00
N VAL A 79 12.76 -12.63 8.68
CA VAL A 79 12.29 -11.60 7.77
C VAL A 79 11.07 -12.13 7.01
N PRO A 80 9.86 -11.64 7.29
CA PRO A 80 8.70 -11.96 6.46
C PRO A 80 8.82 -11.29 5.09
N VAL A 81 8.55 -12.05 4.04
CA VAL A 81 8.63 -11.61 2.64
C VAL A 81 7.24 -11.71 2.01
N ASN A 82 6.68 -10.57 1.63
CA ASN A 82 5.40 -10.53 0.92
C ASN A 82 5.55 -11.09 -0.49
N VAL A 83 4.64 -11.97 -0.89
CA VAL A 83 4.56 -12.51 -2.25
C VAL A 83 3.23 -12.11 -2.88
N ASN A 84 3.27 -11.55 -4.08
CA ASN A 84 2.06 -11.20 -4.78
C ASN A 84 1.33 -12.47 -5.25
N TYR A 85 0.15 -12.74 -4.70
CA TYR A 85 -0.67 -13.92 -5.02
C TYR A 85 -1.15 -13.99 -6.49
N ARG A 86 -0.85 -12.97 -7.29
CA ARG A 86 -1.16 -12.95 -8.72
C ARG A 86 0.01 -13.34 -9.62
N TYR A 87 1.21 -13.46 -9.02
CA TYR A 87 2.38 -13.88 -9.79
C TYR A 87 2.15 -15.25 -10.44
N LEU A 88 2.59 -15.33 -11.68
CA LEU A 88 2.70 -16.59 -12.41
C LEU A 88 4.00 -17.30 -12.02
N ASP A 89 4.20 -18.49 -12.55
CA ASP A 89 5.28 -19.41 -12.13
C ASP A 89 6.68 -18.76 -12.14
N GLU A 90 7.03 -18.05 -13.21
CA GLU A 90 8.37 -17.44 -13.32
C GLU A 90 8.56 -16.23 -12.40
N GLU A 91 7.51 -15.43 -12.18
CA GLU A 91 7.57 -14.31 -11.23
C GLU A 91 7.62 -14.82 -9.79
N LEU A 92 6.86 -15.86 -9.47
CA LEU A 92 6.88 -16.53 -8.17
C LEU A 92 8.25 -17.13 -7.89
N TRP A 93 8.78 -17.93 -8.84
CA TRP A 93 10.12 -18.50 -8.73
C TRP A 93 11.18 -17.41 -8.52
N TYR A 94 11.16 -16.37 -9.35
CA TYR A 94 12.13 -15.28 -9.26
C TYR A 94 12.11 -14.62 -7.88
N LEU A 95 10.93 -14.29 -7.35
CA LEU A 95 10.84 -13.62 -6.06
C LEU A 95 11.37 -14.53 -4.95
N LEU A 96 10.96 -15.79 -4.90
CA LEU A 96 11.39 -16.75 -3.87
C LEU A 96 12.89 -17.01 -3.91
N ASP A 97 13.47 -17.16 -5.10
CA ASP A 97 14.92 -17.34 -5.29
C ASP A 97 15.70 -16.07 -4.95
N ASN A 98 15.26 -14.92 -5.45
CA ASN A 98 15.90 -13.63 -5.17
C ASN A 98 15.86 -13.28 -3.67
N ALA A 99 14.75 -13.57 -2.99
CA ALA A 99 14.59 -13.35 -1.56
C ALA A 99 15.39 -14.32 -0.69
N ASP A 100 15.97 -15.38 -1.24
CA ASP A 100 16.53 -16.51 -0.48
C ASP A 100 15.49 -17.12 0.47
N ALA A 101 14.25 -17.33 0.01
CA ALA A 101 13.17 -17.86 0.83
C ALA A 101 13.52 -19.26 1.40
N GLU A 102 13.39 -19.43 2.71
CA GLU A 102 13.65 -20.67 3.43
C GLU A 102 12.37 -21.37 3.89
N ALA A 103 11.30 -20.60 4.12
CA ALA A 103 9.95 -21.12 4.33
C ALA A 103 8.95 -20.39 3.43
N LEU A 104 7.88 -21.10 3.06
CA LEU A 104 6.76 -20.56 2.29
C LEU A 104 5.45 -20.96 2.97
N VAL A 105 4.66 -19.95 3.33
CA VAL A 105 3.27 -20.10 3.78
C VAL A 105 2.35 -19.68 2.65
N PHE A 106 1.42 -20.54 2.24
CA PHE A 106 0.58 -20.28 1.06
C PHE A 106 -0.83 -20.89 1.21
N HIS A 107 -1.81 -20.28 0.53
CA HIS A 107 -3.17 -20.84 0.45
C HIS A 107 -3.23 -22.03 -0.51
N SER A 108 -4.04 -23.05 -0.19
CA SER A 108 -4.22 -24.26 -1.01
C SER A 108 -4.66 -23.94 -2.44
N SER A 109 -5.49 -22.90 -2.64
CA SER A 109 -5.87 -22.43 -3.98
C SER A 109 -4.72 -21.89 -4.84
N LEU A 110 -3.56 -21.63 -4.24
CA LEU A 110 -2.33 -21.23 -4.93
C LEU A 110 -1.34 -22.39 -5.08
N GLY A 111 -1.67 -23.55 -4.55
CA GLY A 111 -0.80 -24.73 -4.46
C GLY A 111 -0.27 -25.23 -5.80
N ASP A 112 -1.07 -25.20 -6.86
CA ASP A 112 -0.63 -25.60 -8.21
C ASP A 112 0.57 -24.79 -8.72
N ARG A 113 0.61 -23.48 -8.42
CA ARG A 113 1.75 -22.62 -8.79
C ARG A 113 2.98 -22.95 -7.94
N VAL A 114 2.77 -23.18 -6.64
CA VAL A 114 3.83 -23.61 -5.72
C VAL A 114 4.44 -24.92 -6.20
N ALA A 115 3.63 -25.94 -6.48
CA ALA A 115 4.09 -27.24 -6.95
C ALA A 115 4.97 -27.19 -8.21
N ARG A 116 4.69 -26.23 -9.13
CA ARG A 116 5.49 -26.07 -10.35
C ARG A 116 6.86 -25.42 -10.16
N VAL A 117 7.08 -24.74 -9.04
CA VAL A 117 8.33 -23.97 -8.83
C VAL A 117 9.22 -24.50 -7.72
N ILE A 118 8.67 -25.28 -6.75
CA ILE A 118 9.40 -25.68 -5.54
C ILE A 118 10.68 -26.46 -5.80
N ASP A 119 10.72 -27.32 -6.83
CA ASP A 119 11.89 -28.11 -7.15
C ASP A 119 13.08 -27.28 -7.67
N ARG A 120 12.82 -26.03 -8.06
CA ARG A 120 13.82 -25.05 -8.50
C ARG A 120 14.36 -24.19 -7.34
N LEU A 121 13.89 -24.40 -6.10
CA LEU A 121 14.17 -23.58 -4.93
C LEU A 121 14.92 -24.38 -3.84
N PRO A 122 16.23 -24.59 -3.98
CA PRO A 122 16.99 -25.47 -3.09
C PRO A 122 17.13 -24.95 -1.66
N LYS A 123 16.88 -23.66 -1.40
CA LYS A 123 16.91 -23.08 -0.07
C LYS A 123 15.62 -23.30 0.72
N LEU A 124 14.53 -23.62 0.04
CA LEU A 124 13.21 -23.75 0.63
C LEU A 124 13.12 -25.07 1.44
N ARG A 125 13.08 -24.94 2.77
CA ARG A 125 13.11 -26.06 3.72
C ARG A 125 11.74 -26.43 4.24
N MET A 126 10.84 -25.44 4.36
CA MET A 126 9.53 -25.63 4.96
C MET A 126 8.42 -25.07 4.08
N LEU A 127 7.37 -25.85 3.91
CA LEU A 127 6.15 -25.48 3.19
C LEU A 127 4.96 -25.64 4.14
N ILE A 128 4.19 -24.57 4.33
CA ILE A 128 2.98 -24.57 5.16
C ILE A 128 1.80 -24.16 4.30
N GLU A 129 0.80 -25.05 4.23
CA GLU A 129 -0.39 -24.85 3.41
C GLU A 129 -1.58 -24.47 4.28
N VAL A 130 -2.16 -23.31 4.01
CA VAL A 130 -3.40 -22.82 4.60
C VAL A 130 -4.57 -23.33 3.77
N ASP A 131 -5.47 -24.07 4.39
CA ASP A 131 -6.68 -24.58 3.73
C ASP A 131 -7.69 -23.44 3.54
N ASP A 132 -7.99 -23.11 2.29
CA ASP A 132 -9.01 -22.13 1.90
C ASP A 132 -10.18 -22.77 1.13
N GLY A 133 -10.37 -24.09 1.31
CA GLY A 133 -11.44 -24.87 0.71
C GLY A 133 -11.21 -25.28 -0.75
N ALA A 134 -10.05 -24.99 -1.33
CA ALA A 134 -9.78 -25.33 -2.73
C ALA A 134 -9.45 -26.81 -2.96
N GLY A 135 -9.16 -27.54 -1.88
CA GLY A 135 -8.74 -28.95 -1.95
C GLY A 135 -7.32 -29.12 -2.49
N GLY A 136 -6.83 -30.35 -2.46
CA GLY A 136 -5.44 -30.66 -2.83
C GLY A 136 -4.47 -30.50 -1.65
N GLN A 137 -3.26 -30.99 -1.85
CA GLN A 137 -2.14 -30.76 -0.95
C GLN A 137 -0.87 -30.81 -1.79
N VAL A 138 0.00 -29.83 -1.60
CA VAL A 138 1.33 -29.81 -2.25
C VAL A 138 2.24 -30.81 -1.54
N ASP A 139 2.98 -31.61 -2.30
CA ASP A 139 3.93 -32.55 -1.73
C ASP A 139 4.91 -31.84 -0.75
N ARG A 140 5.16 -32.47 0.39
CA ARG A 140 5.99 -31.96 1.50
C ARG A 140 5.39 -30.77 2.26
N ALA A 141 4.22 -30.25 1.88
CA ALA A 141 3.57 -29.18 2.64
C ALA A 141 2.87 -29.74 3.87
N GLU A 142 3.05 -29.09 5.00
CA GLU A 142 2.33 -29.36 6.24
C GLU A 142 1.11 -28.45 6.32
N ARG A 143 0.00 -28.96 6.90
CA ARG A 143 -1.20 -28.16 7.11
C ARG A 143 -0.97 -27.13 8.21
N TYR A 144 -1.39 -25.90 7.96
CA TYR A 144 -1.17 -24.76 8.85
C TYR A 144 -1.64 -25.01 10.29
N GLU A 145 -2.86 -25.53 10.49
CA GLU A 145 -3.40 -25.80 11.82
C GLU A 145 -2.70 -27.00 12.49
N ASP A 146 -2.24 -27.99 11.73
CA ASP A 146 -1.46 -29.11 12.25
C ASP A 146 -0.10 -28.65 12.75
N VAL A 147 0.57 -27.73 12.01
CA VAL A 147 1.83 -27.10 12.44
C VAL A 147 1.64 -26.36 13.75
N ILE A 148 0.58 -25.56 13.87
CA ILE A 148 0.27 -24.84 15.13
C ILE A 148 -0.02 -25.81 16.27
N ALA A 149 -0.75 -26.87 16.03
CA ALA A 149 -1.11 -27.85 17.06
C ALA A 149 0.09 -28.70 17.53
N ALA A 150 1.05 -28.95 16.64
CA ALA A 150 2.20 -29.82 16.93
C ALA A 150 3.33 -29.14 17.74
N HIS A 151 3.35 -27.80 17.84
CA HIS A 151 4.42 -27.08 18.47
C HIS A 151 3.97 -26.34 19.72
N GLU A 152 4.80 -26.35 20.77
CA GLU A 152 4.63 -25.45 21.91
C GLU A 152 5.09 -24.03 21.54
N PRO A 153 4.54 -22.97 22.17
CA PRO A 153 4.96 -21.61 21.93
C PRO A 153 6.47 -21.40 22.19
N MET A 154 7.14 -20.79 21.26
CA MET A 154 8.55 -20.40 21.40
C MET A 154 8.71 -19.41 22.56
N GLU A 155 9.74 -19.56 23.37
CA GLU A 155 10.11 -18.57 24.36
C GLU A 155 10.48 -17.23 23.73
N ARG A 156 10.20 -16.14 24.43
CA ARG A 156 10.54 -14.79 23.96
C ARG A 156 12.04 -14.59 23.89
N LEU A 157 12.50 -13.95 22.83
CA LEU A 157 13.92 -13.64 22.60
C LEU A 157 14.17 -12.16 22.79
N THR A 158 15.41 -11.82 23.20
CA THR A 158 15.94 -10.45 23.04
C THR A 158 16.19 -10.19 21.55
N ARG A 159 15.67 -9.10 21.04
CA ARG A 159 15.76 -8.74 19.61
C ARG A 159 16.62 -7.49 19.41
N SER A 160 16.93 -7.18 18.18
CA SER A 160 17.70 -5.99 17.82
C SER A 160 16.86 -5.06 16.95
N GLU A 161 16.99 -3.76 17.19
CA GLU A 161 16.43 -2.71 16.32
C GLU A 161 17.10 -2.71 14.93
N ASP A 162 18.27 -3.35 14.81
CA ASP A 162 18.99 -3.53 13.56
C ASP A 162 18.53 -4.76 12.75
N ASP A 163 17.62 -5.58 13.29
CA ASP A 163 17.01 -6.67 12.52
C ASP A 163 16.34 -6.11 11.27
N ILE A 164 16.29 -6.92 10.21
CA ILE A 164 15.80 -6.46 8.91
C ILE A 164 14.29 -6.66 8.81
N TYR A 165 13.59 -5.60 8.42
CA TYR A 165 12.29 -5.68 7.80
C TYR A 165 12.42 -5.48 6.29
N MET A 166 11.75 -6.32 5.48
CA MET A 166 11.84 -6.24 4.03
C MET A 166 10.46 -6.33 3.38
N LEU A 167 10.19 -5.44 2.42
CA LEU A 167 8.99 -5.51 1.59
C LEU A 167 9.39 -5.56 0.12
N TYR A 168 8.93 -6.59 -0.59
CA TYR A 168 9.08 -6.66 -2.04
C TYR A 168 8.07 -5.76 -2.73
N THR A 169 8.55 -4.95 -3.67
CA THR A 169 7.72 -4.05 -4.47
C THR A 169 7.87 -4.37 -5.95
N GLY A 170 6.71 -4.44 -6.65
CA GLY A 170 6.71 -4.51 -8.12
C GLY A 170 7.03 -3.13 -8.67
N GLY A 171 8.17 -2.97 -9.30
CA GLY A 171 8.50 -1.76 -10.06
C GLY A 171 7.75 -1.72 -11.39
N THR A 172 7.40 -0.52 -11.85
CA THR A 172 6.81 -0.30 -13.19
C THR A 172 7.77 -0.68 -14.34
N THR A 173 9.03 -0.97 -14.05
CA THR A 173 10.11 -1.14 -15.04
C THR A 173 10.96 -2.39 -14.86
N GLY A 174 10.53 -3.41 -14.10
CA GLY A 174 11.34 -4.61 -13.91
C GLY A 174 10.83 -5.59 -12.87
N MET A 175 11.63 -6.61 -12.60
CA MET A 175 11.34 -7.65 -11.61
C MET A 175 11.23 -7.06 -10.19
N PRO A 176 10.43 -7.68 -9.30
CA PRO A 176 10.24 -7.21 -7.93
C PRO A 176 11.56 -7.10 -7.16
N LYS A 177 11.65 -6.12 -6.25
CA LYS A 177 12.84 -5.85 -5.43
C LYS A 177 12.46 -5.76 -3.96
N GLY A 178 13.27 -6.35 -3.09
CA GLY A 178 13.13 -6.26 -1.65
C GLY A 178 13.70 -4.93 -1.12
N VAL A 179 12.85 -4.05 -0.64
CA VAL A 179 13.25 -2.81 0.05
C VAL A 179 13.50 -3.14 1.51
N MET A 180 14.70 -2.90 1.99
CA MET A 180 15.13 -3.25 3.34
C MET A 180 15.14 -2.04 4.27
N TYR A 181 14.59 -2.22 5.46
CA TYR A 181 14.64 -1.27 6.57
C TYR A 181 15.31 -1.90 7.78
N ARG A 182 15.94 -1.08 8.64
CA ARG A 182 16.11 -1.47 10.04
C ARG A 182 14.72 -1.55 10.66
N ILE A 183 14.43 -2.64 11.35
CA ILE A 183 13.08 -2.88 11.90
C ILE A 183 12.70 -1.82 12.94
N GLY A 184 13.67 -1.32 13.72
CA GLY A 184 13.45 -0.26 14.69
C GLY A 184 13.02 1.06 14.05
N ASP A 185 13.68 1.46 12.95
CA ASP A 185 13.32 2.68 12.21
C ASP A 185 11.92 2.57 11.63
N HIS A 186 11.61 1.39 11.04
CA HIS A 186 10.31 1.14 10.44
C HIS A 186 9.18 1.09 11.49
N ALA A 187 9.40 0.46 12.64
CA ALA A 187 8.42 0.43 13.74
C ALA A 187 8.20 1.83 14.33
N SER A 188 9.26 2.62 14.49
CA SER A 188 9.18 4.00 14.98
C SER A 188 8.34 4.89 14.07
N LEU A 189 8.47 4.73 12.73
CA LEU A 189 7.63 5.45 11.77
C LEU A 189 6.13 5.21 12.05
N PHE A 190 5.73 3.96 12.27
CA PHE A 190 4.32 3.62 12.47
C PHE A 190 3.82 3.84 13.90
N LEU A 191 4.67 3.84 14.90
CA LEU A 191 4.34 4.38 16.24
C LEU A 191 3.97 5.86 16.15
N ASN A 192 4.74 6.64 15.38
CA ASN A 192 4.48 8.06 15.15
C ASN A 192 3.19 8.35 14.37
N LEU A 193 2.60 7.35 13.71
CA LEU A 193 1.32 7.47 13.01
C LEU A 193 0.13 6.92 13.81
N GLY A 194 0.32 5.84 14.56
CA GLY A 194 -0.76 5.12 15.23
C GLY A 194 -1.36 5.89 16.41
N TYR A 195 -0.52 6.47 17.26
CA TYR A 195 -0.99 7.19 18.46
C TYR A 195 -1.70 8.52 18.14
N PRO A 196 -1.20 9.36 17.23
CA PRO A 196 -1.96 10.54 16.78
C PRO A 196 -3.32 10.19 16.18
N ALA A 197 -3.48 9.04 15.52
CA ALA A 197 -4.75 8.58 14.99
C ALA A 197 -5.81 8.31 16.08
N VAL A 198 -5.40 8.07 17.31
CA VAL A 198 -6.28 7.91 18.49
C VAL A 198 -6.24 9.12 19.44
N GLY A 199 -5.64 10.24 19.00
CA GLY A 199 -5.60 11.50 19.75
C GLY A 199 -4.54 11.56 20.85
N LEU A 200 -3.53 10.70 20.83
CA LEU A 200 -2.43 10.68 21.78
C LEU A 200 -1.10 11.09 21.12
N ALA A 201 -0.17 11.58 21.91
CA ALA A 201 1.22 11.71 21.45
C ALA A 201 1.84 10.33 21.23
N ALA A 202 2.71 10.22 20.23
CA ALA A 202 3.49 9.01 20.05
C ALA A 202 4.41 8.76 21.27
N PRO A 203 4.64 7.48 21.64
CA PRO A 203 5.56 7.17 22.75
C PRO A 203 6.97 7.66 22.40
N SER A 204 7.64 8.23 23.37
CA SER A 204 9.05 8.64 23.26
C SER A 204 10.01 7.46 23.40
N ASP A 205 9.57 6.42 24.13
CA ASP A 205 10.23 5.13 24.29
C ASP A 205 9.19 4.00 24.16
N PRO A 206 9.50 2.89 23.48
CA PRO A 206 8.57 1.77 23.34
C PRO A 206 8.06 1.18 24.66
N SER A 207 8.77 1.36 25.77
CA SER A 207 8.32 0.92 27.11
C SER A 207 7.08 1.65 27.63
N GLU A 208 6.70 2.77 27.00
CA GLU A 208 5.46 3.49 27.32
C GLU A 208 4.21 2.84 26.67
N VAL A 209 4.42 1.99 25.65
CA VAL A 209 3.34 1.37 24.84
C VAL A 209 2.30 0.65 25.71
N PRO A 210 2.64 -0.23 26.66
CA PRO A 210 1.63 -0.91 27.48
C PRO A 210 0.68 0.05 28.20
N ALA A 211 1.22 1.08 28.84
CA ALA A 211 0.42 2.06 29.57
C ALA A 211 -0.51 2.86 28.64
N LEU A 212 -0.01 3.27 27.47
CA LEU A 212 -0.79 4.00 26.48
C LEU A 212 -1.90 3.11 25.87
N VAL A 213 -1.60 1.85 25.59
CA VAL A 213 -2.57 0.87 25.09
C VAL A 213 -3.68 0.61 26.12
N ARG A 214 -3.33 0.51 27.43
CA ARG A 214 -4.32 0.44 28.50
C ARG A 214 -5.21 1.67 28.51
N GLN A 215 -4.62 2.86 28.46
CA GLN A 215 -5.37 4.12 28.41
C GLN A 215 -6.35 4.17 27.21
N ILE A 216 -5.92 3.75 26.01
CA ILE A 216 -6.76 3.68 24.81
C ILE A 216 -7.92 2.71 25.02
N THR A 217 -7.63 1.53 25.59
CA THR A 217 -8.61 0.46 25.80
C THR A 217 -9.65 0.87 26.83
N ASP A 218 -9.23 1.40 27.98
CA ASP A 218 -10.12 1.86 29.06
C ASP A 218 -11.04 3.01 28.59
N ALA A 219 -10.55 3.86 27.68
CA ALA A 219 -11.34 4.92 27.06
C ALA A 219 -12.29 4.43 25.95
N GLY A 220 -12.26 3.17 25.56
CA GLY A 220 -13.03 2.62 24.45
C GLY A 220 -12.62 3.16 23.07
N ASN A 221 -11.40 3.64 22.91
CA ASN A 221 -10.90 4.32 21.71
C ASN A 221 -9.95 3.44 20.88
N ARG A 222 -10.08 2.11 20.99
CA ARG A 222 -9.24 1.19 20.21
C ARG A 222 -9.42 1.40 18.70
N LEU A 223 -8.33 1.38 17.96
CA LEU A 223 -8.32 1.56 16.50
C LEU A 223 -8.68 0.25 15.81
N ILE A 224 -9.94 0.09 15.40
CA ILE A 224 -10.42 -1.06 14.62
C ILE A 224 -10.28 -0.69 13.15
N SER A 225 -9.40 -1.39 12.44
CA SER A 225 -9.00 -1.08 11.06
C SER A 225 -9.44 -2.14 10.06
N ILE A 226 -9.92 -1.70 8.90
CA ILE A 226 -10.21 -2.56 7.75
C ILE A 226 -9.25 -2.21 6.61
N PRO A 227 -8.20 -3.01 6.36
CA PRO A 227 -7.40 -2.91 5.15
C PRO A 227 -8.18 -3.47 3.95
N THR A 228 -8.73 -2.61 3.08
CA THR A 228 -9.38 -3.07 1.85
C THR A 228 -8.35 -3.40 0.76
N ALA A 229 -7.16 -2.80 0.86
CA ALA A 229 -6.02 -3.13 0.01
C ALA A 229 -5.36 -4.46 0.43
N PRO A 230 -4.74 -5.18 -0.51
CA PRO A 230 -4.03 -6.42 -0.17
C PRO A 230 -2.90 -6.21 0.83
N LEU A 231 -2.77 -7.12 1.81
CA LEU A 231 -1.70 -7.12 2.83
C LEU A 231 -0.29 -7.34 2.22
N MET A 232 -0.22 -7.89 1.02
CA MET A 232 1.05 -8.01 0.30
C MET A 232 1.62 -6.66 -0.17
N HIS A 233 0.90 -5.55 0.01
CA HIS A 233 1.33 -4.20 -0.33
C HIS A 233 1.39 -3.30 0.89
N GLY A 234 2.30 -2.31 0.87
CA GLY A 234 2.49 -1.38 1.97
C GLY A 234 1.22 -0.65 2.40
N THR A 235 0.34 -0.25 1.47
CA THR A 235 -0.92 0.42 1.82
C THR A 235 -1.78 -0.46 2.74
N GLY A 236 -2.04 -1.71 2.39
CA GLY A 236 -2.83 -2.62 3.22
C GLY A 236 -2.12 -3.01 4.51
N LEU A 237 -0.84 -3.36 4.41
CA LEU A 237 -0.08 -3.86 5.56
C LEU A 237 0.33 -2.75 6.53
N TRP A 238 0.98 -1.70 6.02
CA TRP A 238 1.55 -0.67 6.88
C TRP A 238 0.47 0.26 7.46
N LEU A 239 -0.35 0.84 6.58
CA LEU A 239 -1.36 1.81 6.99
C LEU A 239 -2.61 1.13 7.58
N GLY A 240 -2.97 -0.04 7.06
CA GLY A 240 -4.16 -0.77 7.51
C GLY A 240 -3.91 -1.71 8.70
N THR A 241 -2.67 -2.13 8.94
CA THR A 241 -2.36 -3.12 9.97
C THR A 241 -1.41 -2.59 11.04
N PHE A 242 -0.19 -2.16 10.66
CA PHE A 242 0.80 -1.76 11.67
C PHE A 242 0.37 -0.55 12.47
N VAL A 243 -0.27 0.44 11.82
CA VAL A 243 -0.85 1.62 12.51
C VAL A 243 -1.82 1.19 13.62
N ALA A 244 -2.71 0.24 13.33
CA ALA A 244 -3.67 -0.25 14.31
C ALA A 244 -3.00 -1.11 15.39
N HIS A 245 -2.21 -2.10 15.01
CA HIS A 245 -1.60 -3.04 15.95
C HIS A 245 -0.61 -2.39 16.91
N LEU A 246 0.18 -1.41 16.47
CA LEU A 246 1.12 -0.71 17.36
C LEU A 246 0.42 0.15 18.43
N ALA A 247 -0.85 0.49 18.22
CA ALA A 247 -1.70 1.18 19.20
C ALA A 247 -2.67 0.23 19.95
N GLY A 248 -2.42 -1.09 19.95
CA GLY A 248 -3.27 -2.09 20.60
C GLY A 248 -4.65 -2.26 19.94
N GLY A 249 -4.79 -1.86 18.69
CA GLY A 249 -6.02 -1.96 17.91
C GLY A 249 -6.33 -3.36 17.41
N ALA A 250 -7.34 -3.47 16.54
CA ALA A 250 -7.72 -4.71 15.88
C ALA A 250 -7.71 -4.53 14.36
N VAL A 251 -7.39 -5.59 13.63
CA VAL A 251 -7.44 -5.65 12.18
C VAL A 251 -8.53 -6.60 11.73
N VAL A 252 -9.42 -6.10 10.89
CA VAL A 252 -10.55 -6.85 10.32
C VAL A 252 -10.32 -7.02 8.84
N THR A 253 -10.01 -8.22 8.40
CA THR A 253 -9.80 -8.55 6.99
C THR A 253 -11.09 -9.00 6.32
N LEU A 254 -11.29 -8.57 5.07
CA LEU A 254 -12.42 -8.98 4.25
C LEU A 254 -12.24 -10.44 3.79
N THR A 255 -13.35 -11.15 3.61
CA THR A 255 -13.37 -12.53 3.14
C THR A 255 -13.37 -12.64 1.62
N GLY A 256 -13.87 -11.62 0.93
CA GLY A 256 -13.89 -11.51 -0.51
C GLY A 256 -12.49 -11.36 -1.11
N ARG A 257 -12.25 -12.01 -2.26
CA ARG A 257 -10.98 -11.89 -3.01
C ARG A 257 -10.99 -10.75 -4.03
N SER A 258 -12.11 -10.06 -4.15
CA SER A 258 -12.30 -8.84 -4.94
C SER A 258 -13.00 -7.79 -4.06
N LEU A 259 -12.78 -6.52 -4.38
CA LEU A 259 -13.44 -5.44 -3.64
C LEU A 259 -14.95 -5.47 -3.89
N ASP A 260 -15.72 -5.62 -2.82
CA ASP A 260 -17.16 -5.43 -2.78
C ASP A 260 -17.48 -4.32 -1.77
N GLY A 261 -18.09 -3.22 -2.26
CA GLY A 261 -18.44 -2.08 -1.42
C GLY A 261 -19.42 -2.45 -0.29
N HIS A 262 -20.38 -3.33 -0.55
CA HIS A 262 -21.33 -3.82 0.46
C HIS A 262 -20.65 -4.64 1.55
N GLU A 263 -19.68 -5.51 1.18
CA GLU A 263 -18.89 -6.26 2.17
C GLU A 263 -18.11 -5.30 3.07
N VAL A 264 -17.44 -4.28 2.49
CA VAL A 264 -16.68 -3.30 3.27
C VAL A 264 -17.57 -2.56 4.26
N LEU A 265 -18.71 -2.00 3.81
CA LEU A 265 -19.60 -1.21 4.65
C LEU A 265 -20.27 -2.04 5.75
N ARG A 266 -20.69 -3.29 5.43
CA ARG A 266 -21.24 -4.22 6.41
C ARG A 266 -20.18 -4.61 7.44
N THR A 267 -18.97 -4.94 6.99
CA THR A 267 -17.85 -5.27 7.88
C THR A 267 -17.51 -4.09 8.80
N ALA A 268 -17.57 -2.86 8.28
CA ALA A 268 -17.33 -1.65 9.07
C ALA A 268 -18.41 -1.47 10.15
N GLN A 269 -19.68 -1.65 9.81
CA GLN A 269 -20.80 -1.63 10.75
C GLN A 269 -20.66 -2.69 11.83
N ASP A 270 -20.53 -3.98 11.42
CA ASP A 270 -20.60 -5.14 12.31
C ASP A 270 -19.44 -5.18 13.31
N ASN A 271 -18.29 -4.63 12.93
CA ASN A 271 -17.10 -4.56 13.79
C ASN A 271 -16.88 -3.17 14.40
N ARG A 272 -17.79 -2.22 14.17
CA ARG A 272 -17.65 -0.82 14.62
C ARG A 272 -16.29 -0.24 14.24
N ALA A 273 -15.89 -0.42 12.98
CA ALA A 273 -14.61 0.02 12.48
C ALA A 273 -14.45 1.54 12.64
N VAL A 274 -13.23 1.95 12.98
CA VAL A 274 -12.82 3.35 13.15
C VAL A 274 -12.04 3.83 11.92
N LEU A 275 -11.31 2.92 11.28
CA LEU A 275 -10.43 3.19 10.14
C LEU A 275 -10.73 2.24 8.98
N VAL A 276 -10.84 2.78 7.78
CA VAL A 276 -10.78 2.04 6.51
C VAL A 276 -9.58 2.51 5.72
N VAL A 277 -8.78 1.57 5.20
CA VAL A 277 -7.61 1.89 4.35
C VAL A 277 -7.87 1.39 2.94
N LEU A 278 -7.79 2.28 1.96
CA LEU A 278 -8.15 2.03 0.57
C LEU A 278 -7.13 2.61 -0.43
N VAL A 279 -7.40 2.50 -1.72
CA VAL A 279 -6.53 2.96 -2.81
C VAL A 279 -7.33 3.85 -3.75
N GLY A 280 -7.35 5.15 -3.47
CA GLY A 280 -7.92 6.21 -4.29
C GLY A 280 -9.35 6.00 -4.77
N ASP A 281 -9.68 6.64 -5.88
CA ASP A 281 -11.01 6.60 -6.50
C ASP A 281 -11.47 5.17 -6.84
N ALA A 282 -10.53 4.32 -7.25
CA ALA A 282 -10.83 2.96 -7.67
C ALA A 282 -11.51 2.11 -6.58
N MET A 283 -11.20 2.38 -5.30
CA MET A 283 -11.83 1.69 -4.18
C MET A 283 -12.92 2.53 -3.51
N THR A 284 -12.84 3.86 -3.59
CA THR A 284 -13.84 4.76 -2.99
C THR A 284 -15.17 4.74 -3.74
N LYS A 285 -15.15 4.80 -5.07
CA LYS A 285 -16.39 4.81 -5.89
C LYS A 285 -17.29 3.58 -5.67
N PRO A 286 -16.77 2.33 -5.58
CA PRO A 286 -17.58 1.19 -5.19
C PRO A 286 -18.23 1.30 -3.80
N LEU A 287 -17.56 1.91 -2.82
CA LEU A 287 -18.12 2.14 -1.49
C LEU A 287 -19.28 3.14 -1.53
N ILE A 288 -19.08 4.26 -2.24
CA ILE A 288 -20.11 5.28 -2.43
C ILE A 288 -21.36 4.67 -3.05
N ARG A 289 -21.19 3.88 -4.11
CA ARG A 289 -22.30 3.21 -4.78
C ARG A 289 -23.04 2.26 -3.85
N ALA A 290 -22.32 1.42 -3.12
CA ALA A 290 -22.92 0.47 -2.18
C ALA A 290 -23.67 1.18 -1.03
N PHE A 291 -23.18 2.36 -0.60
CA PHE A 291 -23.85 3.20 0.39
C PHE A 291 -25.19 3.72 -0.15
N ASP A 292 -25.19 4.28 -1.36
CA ASP A 292 -26.40 4.81 -2.01
C ASP A 292 -27.44 3.71 -2.26
N GLU A 293 -27.01 2.57 -2.80
CA GLU A 293 -27.88 1.40 -3.02
C GLU A 293 -28.53 0.87 -1.73
N ALA A 294 -27.80 0.89 -0.60
CA ALA A 294 -28.36 0.50 0.69
C ALA A 294 -29.40 1.52 1.19
N ALA A 295 -29.13 2.81 1.04
CA ALA A 295 -30.06 3.86 1.40
C ALA A 295 -31.35 3.81 0.56
N GLU A 296 -31.25 3.60 -0.76
CA GLU A 296 -32.40 3.44 -1.67
C GLU A 296 -33.28 2.24 -1.32
N ARG A 297 -32.67 1.14 -0.83
CA ARG A 297 -33.40 -0.05 -0.35
C ARG A 297 -34.04 0.15 1.03
N GLY A 298 -33.79 1.29 1.70
CA GLY A 298 -34.28 1.57 3.04
C GLY A 298 -33.55 0.81 4.16
N ASP A 299 -32.33 0.32 3.89
CA ASP A 299 -31.46 -0.40 4.83
C ASP A 299 -30.05 0.23 4.87
N PRO A 300 -29.94 1.50 5.32
CA PRO A 300 -28.68 2.21 5.36
C PRO A 300 -27.72 1.62 6.40
N TYR A 301 -26.43 1.61 6.08
CA TYR A 301 -25.39 1.18 7.02
C TYR A 301 -25.20 2.17 8.18
N ASP A 302 -25.05 1.65 9.41
CA ASP A 302 -24.58 2.44 10.56
C ASP A 302 -23.06 2.54 10.56
N LEU A 303 -22.56 3.67 10.06
CA LEU A 303 -21.14 4.00 10.02
C LEU A 303 -20.75 5.05 11.05
N SER A 304 -21.52 5.22 12.13
CA SER A 304 -21.27 6.22 13.18
C SER A 304 -19.91 6.04 13.90
N SER A 305 -19.39 4.82 13.93
CA SER A 305 -18.06 4.52 14.48
C SER A 305 -16.89 4.90 13.56
N LEU A 306 -17.15 5.01 12.24
CA LEU A 306 -16.10 5.27 11.25
C LEU A 306 -15.68 6.74 11.32
N LYS A 307 -14.39 6.97 11.62
CA LYS A 307 -13.82 8.31 11.81
C LYS A 307 -12.78 8.67 10.76
N MET A 308 -12.10 7.68 10.20
CA MET A 308 -10.98 7.92 9.29
C MET A 308 -11.03 7.01 8.06
N VAL A 309 -10.64 7.58 6.94
CA VAL A 309 -10.29 6.81 5.74
C VAL A 309 -8.91 7.26 5.29
N ILE A 310 -7.99 6.30 5.16
CA ILE A 310 -6.64 6.55 4.65
C ILE A 310 -6.55 5.99 3.24
N SER A 311 -6.08 6.80 2.30
CA SER A 311 -5.78 6.39 0.93
C SER A 311 -4.30 6.57 0.64
N SER A 312 -3.73 5.67 -0.15
CA SER A 312 -2.37 5.82 -0.69
C SER A 312 -2.18 4.99 -1.95
N GLY A 313 -1.21 5.36 -2.74
CA GLY A 313 -0.73 4.56 -3.88
C GLY A 313 -1.29 4.94 -5.25
N VAL A 314 -2.40 5.65 -5.33
CA VAL A 314 -2.92 6.30 -6.54
C VAL A 314 -3.60 7.62 -6.16
N MET A 315 -3.85 8.45 -7.16
CA MET A 315 -4.55 9.72 -6.99
C MET A 315 -5.95 9.51 -6.40
N TRP A 316 -6.32 10.37 -5.43
CA TRP A 316 -7.65 10.45 -4.87
C TRP A 316 -8.20 11.85 -5.14
N THR A 317 -9.20 11.92 -6.01
CA THR A 317 -9.73 13.19 -6.52
C THR A 317 -10.52 13.93 -5.45
N THR A 318 -10.53 15.26 -5.54
CA THR A 318 -11.30 16.12 -4.63
C THR A 318 -12.79 15.81 -4.72
N GLU A 319 -13.31 15.62 -5.94
CA GLU A 319 -14.71 15.32 -6.21
C GLU A 319 -15.17 14.05 -5.48
N VAL A 320 -14.38 12.97 -5.57
CA VAL A 320 -14.71 11.69 -4.89
C VAL A 320 -14.57 11.79 -3.37
N LYS A 321 -13.63 12.60 -2.87
CA LYS A 321 -13.52 12.91 -1.43
C LYS A 321 -14.77 13.65 -0.93
N GLU A 322 -15.24 14.66 -1.66
CA GLU A 322 -16.44 15.43 -1.34
C GLU A 322 -17.69 14.55 -1.36
N GLU A 323 -17.87 13.72 -2.39
CA GLU A 323 -18.97 12.76 -2.47
C GLU A 323 -19.00 11.80 -1.27
N LEU A 324 -17.85 11.34 -0.78
CA LEU A 324 -17.78 10.49 0.40
C LEU A 324 -18.13 11.26 1.68
N LEU A 325 -17.64 12.50 1.81
CA LEU A 325 -17.92 13.37 2.96
C LEU A 325 -19.38 13.84 3.03
N ASP A 326 -20.07 13.95 1.89
CA ASP A 326 -21.50 14.26 1.87
C ASP A 326 -22.34 13.14 2.47
N ARG A 327 -21.91 11.90 2.31
CA ARG A 327 -22.59 10.70 2.84
C ARG A 327 -22.19 10.38 4.27
N ILE A 328 -20.92 10.61 4.62
CA ILE A 328 -20.36 10.28 5.94
C ILE A 328 -19.60 11.51 6.46
N PRO A 329 -20.33 12.54 6.95
CA PRO A 329 -19.78 13.87 7.21
C PRO A 329 -18.77 13.96 8.36
N GLN A 330 -18.71 12.94 9.24
CA GLN A 330 -17.79 12.91 10.37
C GLN A 330 -16.37 12.41 9.97
N LEU A 331 -16.17 12.00 8.73
CA LEU A 331 -14.89 11.45 8.30
C LEU A 331 -13.78 12.48 8.23
N MET A 332 -12.62 12.06 8.64
CA MET A 332 -11.32 12.63 8.28
C MET A 332 -10.70 11.77 7.18
N LEU A 333 -10.49 12.33 6.00
CA LEU A 333 -9.87 11.66 4.87
C LEU A 333 -8.39 12.04 4.84
N ILE A 334 -7.52 11.03 4.86
CA ILE A 334 -6.07 11.20 4.81
C ILE A 334 -5.56 10.60 3.51
N ASP A 335 -5.07 11.45 2.63
CA ASP A 335 -4.41 11.03 1.39
C ASP A 335 -2.90 11.04 1.63
N ALA A 336 -2.30 9.86 1.76
CA ALA A 336 -0.90 9.70 2.09
C ALA A 336 -0.08 9.46 0.82
N ILE A 337 0.91 10.33 0.60
CA ILE A 337 1.85 10.18 -0.50
C ILE A 337 3.17 9.58 0.00
N GLY A 338 3.61 8.57 -0.70
CA GLY A 338 4.87 7.88 -0.44
C GLY A 338 5.06 6.68 -1.36
N SER A 339 6.15 6.01 -1.15
CA SER A 339 6.49 4.75 -1.80
C SER A 339 7.04 3.77 -0.77
N THR A 340 7.35 2.55 -1.20
CA THR A 340 8.07 1.60 -0.34
C THR A 340 9.45 2.12 0.06
N GLU A 341 9.98 3.09 -0.66
CA GLU A 341 11.29 3.71 -0.43
C GLU A 341 11.25 4.91 0.51
N GLY A 342 10.06 5.43 0.87
CA GLY A 342 9.98 6.55 1.81
C GLY A 342 8.60 7.23 1.86
N SER A 343 8.31 7.84 3.01
CA SER A 343 7.13 8.67 3.23
C SER A 343 7.43 10.10 2.80
N ILE A 344 6.55 10.71 2.03
CA ILE A 344 6.73 12.04 1.44
C ILE A 344 5.89 13.09 2.18
N GLY A 345 4.61 12.80 2.39
CA GLY A 345 3.68 13.74 2.99
C GLY A 345 2.24 13.23 2.98
N SER A 346 1.31 14.10 3.32
CA SER A 346 -0.11 13.77 3.32
C SER A 346 -0.98 15.00 3.08
N GLN A 347 -2.24 14.75 2.71
CA GLN A 347 -3.30 15.74 2.69
C GLN A 347 -4.44 15.27 3.59
N VAL A 348 -4.95 16.15 4.45
CA VAL A 348 -6.13 15.90 5.27
C VAL A 348 -7.31 16.69 4.71
N THR A 349 -8.41 15.99 4.45
CA THR A 349 -9.66 16.58 3.98
C THR A 349 -10.79 16.25 4.96
N MET A 350 -11.56 17.25 5.34
CA MET A 350 -12.76 17.12 6.17
C MET A 350 -13.87 17.99 5.59
N ARG A 351 -15.10 17.74 5.99
CA ARG A 351 -16.24 18.55 5.53
C ARG A 351 -16.02 20.04 5.82
N GLY A 352 -16.12 20.87 4.78
CA GLY A 352 -15.93 22.32 4.87
C GLY A 352 -14.46 22.78 4.86
N VAL A 353 -13.51 21.87 4.70
CA VAL A 353 -12.09 22.18 4.49
C VAL A 353 -11.76 21.97 3.02
N ALA A 354 -11.37 23.04 2.33
CA ALA A 354 -10.99 22.96 0.93
C ALA A 354 -9.76 22.07 0.75
N SER A 355 -9.79 21.19 -0.24
CA SER A 355 -8.65 20.39 -0.66
C SER A 355 -8.43 20.54 -2.17
N GLU A 356 -7.19 20.33 -2.61
CA GLU A 356 -6.85 20.34 -4.02
C GLU A 356 -6.26 18.98 -4.37
N THR A 357 -6.67 18.40 -5.50
CA THR A 357 -6.08 17.15 -6.00
C THR A 357 -4.57 17.34 -6.22
N ALA A 358 -3.77 16.32 -5.90
CA ALA A 358 -2.31 16.30 -6.05
C ALA A 358 -1.51 17.31 -5.20
N ARG A 359 -2.13 17.95 -4.20
CA ARG A 359 -1.46 18.88 -3.31
C ARG A 359 -1.32 18.29 -1.90
N PHE A 360 -0.09 18.26 -1.38
CA PHE A 360 0.23 17.56 -0.13
C PHE A 360 1.06 18.46 0.80
N ALA A 361 0.78 18.42 2.09
CA ALA A 361 1.72 18.90 3.09
C ALA A 361 2.93 17.96 3.10
N SER A 362 4.13 18.52 2.97
CA SER A 362 5.37 17.73 3.01
C SER A 362 5.71 17.31 4.44
N ASN A 363 6.32 16.14 4.60
CA ASN A 363 6.96 15.82 5.88
C ASN A 363 8.13 16.79 6.13
N PRO A 364 8.48 17.09 7.39
CA PRO A 364 9.56 18.04 7.70
C PRO A 364 10.92 17.68 7.11
N THR A 365 11.13 16.40 6.81
CA THR A 365 12.39 15.88 6.25
C THR A 365 12.33 15.69 4.72
N THR A 366 11.22 16.05 4.08
CA THR A 366 11.07 15.95 2.62
C THR A 366 11.59 17.21 1.95
N LYS A 367 12.37 17.05 0.90
CA LYS A 367 12.89 18.12 0.03
C LYS A 367 12.49 17.88 -1.42
N VAL A 368 12.53 18.93 -2.23
CA VAL A 368 12.42 18.84 -3.70
C VAL A 368 13.71 19.39 -4.29
N ILE A 369 14.43 18.56 -5.02
CA ILE A 369 15.79 18.84 -5.49
C ILE A 369 15.78 18.94 -7.02
N THR A 370 16.28 20.05 -7.54
CA THR A 370 16.45 20.29 -8.97
C THR A 370 17.53 19.39 -9.58
N GLU A 371 17.61 19.34 -10.90
CA GLU A 371 18.59 18.51 -11.61
C GLU A 371 20.04 18.92 -11.32
N ASP A 372 20.28 20.21 -11.06
CA ASP A 372 21.58 20.78 -10.68
C ASP A 372 21.90 20.66 -9.17
N GLY A 373 21.03 20.01 -8.38
CA GLY A 373 21.27 19.65 -6.98
C GLY A 373 20.86 20.72 -5.96
N ARG A 374 20.19 21.80 -6.37
CA ARG A 374 19.63 22.82 -5.46
C ARG A 374 18.25 22.37 -4.94
N GLU A 375 17.86 22.88 -3.79
CA GLU A 375 16.49 22.78 -3.31
C GLU A 375 15.61 23.78 -4.10
N VAL A 376 14.42 23.32 -4.53
CA VAL A 376 13.42 24.15 -5.22
C VAL A 376 12.89 25.22 -4.26
N GLU A 377 12.92 26.48 -4.69
CA GLU A 377 12.38 27.58 -3.90
C GLU A 377 10.84 27.55 -3.88
N PRO A 378 10.19 27.65 -2.69
CA PRO A 378 8.74 27.73 -2.60
C PRO A 378 8.16 28.86 -3.42
N GLY A 379 7.11 28.57 -4.20
CA GLY A 379 6.44 29.54 -5.08
C GLY A 379 7.12 29.76 -6.43
N SER A 380 8.24 29.10 -6.71
CA SER A 380 8.84 29.10 -8.06
C SER A 380 8.12 28.12 -8.98
N ASP A 381 8.33 28.29 -10.30
CA ASP A 381 7.85 27.33 -11.30
C ASP A 381 8.80 26.16 -11.53
N GLU A 382 9.91 26.11 -10.80
CA GLU A 382 10.90 25.04 -10.93
C GLU A 382 10.33 23.68 -10.54
N ILE A 383 10.75 22.67 -11.28
CA ILE A 383 10.39 21.27 -11.02
C ILE A 383 11.63 20.55 -10.48
N GLY A 384 11.45 19.79 -9.41
CA GLY A 384 12.51 18.95 -8.86
C GLY A 384 12.04 17.53 -8.53
N MET A 385 13.01 16.67 -8.28
CA MET A 385 12.76 15.31 -7.79
C MET A 385 12.56 15.34 -6.28
N ILE A 386 11.56 14.63 -5.80
CA ILE A 386 11.29 14.49 -4.37
C ILE A 386 12.38 13.64 -3.72
N ALA A 387 12.96 14.17 -2.65
CA ALA A 387 13.93 13.55 -1.77
C ALA A 387 13.26 13.31 -0.40
N ALA A 388 12.82 12.08 -0.13
CA ALA A 388 12.20 11.72 1.14
C ALA A 388 13.28 11.39 2.17
N GLY A 389 13.32 12.16 3.26
CA GLY A 389 14.22 11.95 4.40
C GLY A 389 13.54 11.25 5.57
N GLY A 390 14.20 11.24 6.74
CA GLY A 390 13.72 10.59 7.94
C GLY A 390 14.06 9.11 7.99
N PHE A 391 13.08 8.24 8.17
CA PHE A 391 13.28 6.78 8.21
C PHE A 391 13.46 6.22 6.80
N VAL A 392 14.68 6.28 6.27
CA VAL A 392 15.03 5.88 4.91
C VAL A 392 15.52 4.43 4.88
N PRO A 393 15.09 3.60 3.91
CA PRO A 393 15.59 2.22 3.76
C PRO A 393 17.11 2.13 3.71
N ILE A 394 17.65 1.02 4.20
CA ILE A 394 19.09 0.75 4.10
C ILE A 394 19.50 0.41 2.67
N GLY A 395 18.60 -0.10 1.85
CA GLY A 395 18.84 -0.39 0.44
C GLY A 395 17.85 -1.39 -0.16
N TYR A 396 18.14 -1.79 -1.37
CA TYR A 396 17.48 -2.93 -2.03
C TYR A 396 18.29 -4.21 -1.78
N PHE A 397 17.62 -5.30 -1.45
CA PHE A 397 18.24 -6.60 -1.26
C PHE A 397 18.91 -7.07 -2.56
N LYS A 398 20.18 -7.44 -2.48
CA LYS A 398 21.01 -7.89 -3.61
C LYS A 398 21.15 -6.90 -4.78
N ASP A 399 20.86 -5.61 -4.59
CA ASP A 399 20.99 -4.59 -5.65
C ASP A 399 21.72 -3.34 -5.13
N PRO A 400 23.04 -3.42 -4.88
CA PRO A 400 23.81 -2.30 -4.33
C PRO A 400 23.91 -1.11 -5.30
N GLU A 401 23.92 -1.33 -6.62
CA GLU A 401 23.99 -0.26 -7.62
C GLU A 401 22.73 0.60 -7.62
N LYS A 402 21.55 -0.04 -7.63
CA LYS A 402 20.30 0.70 -7.54
C LYS A 402 20.13 1.34 -6.17
N SER A 403 20.58 0.67 -5.10
CA SER A 403 20.57 1.24 -3.76
C SER A 403 21.34 2.56 -3.70
N ALA A 404 22.56 2.59 -4.25
CA ALA A 404 23.40 3.80 -4.29
C ALA A 404 22.77 4.93 -5.13
N ARG A 405 22.04 4.60 -6.19
CA ARG A 405 21.33 5.60 -7.01
C ARG A 405 20.08 6.16 -6.35
N THR A 406 19.36 5.31 -5.61
CA THR A 406 18.08 5.69 -4.97
C THR A 406 18.29 6.34 -3.61
N PHE A 407 19.18 5.79 -2.79
CA PHE A 407 19.40 6.26 -1.41
C PHE A 407 20.71 7.05 -1.34
N ARG A 408 20.59 8.39 -1.41
CA ARG A 408 21.74 9.29 -1.50
C ARG A 408 21.92 10.07 -0.21
N VAL A 409 23.15 10.51 0.03
CA VAL A 409 23.46 11.42 1.14
C VAL A 409 23.68 12.83 0.59
N ILE A 410 22.95 13.81 1.13
CA ILE A 410 23.10 15.24 0.83
C ILE A 410 23.33 15.92 2.17
N ASP A 411 24.42 16.68 2.29
CA ASP A 411 24.81 17.41 3.51
C ASP A 411 24.81 16.55 4.76
N GLY A 412 25.26 15.30 4.65
CA GLY A 412 25.31 14.34 5.74
C GLY A 412 23.99 13.67 6.10
N VAL A 413 22.89 14.01 5.46
CA VAL A 413 21.55 13.41 5.67
C VAL A 413 21.22 12.47 4.52
N ARG A 414 20.68 11.28 4.86
CA ARG A 414 20.27 10.28 3.89
C ARG A 414 18.86 10.54 3.39
N TYR A 415 18.68 10.50 2.07
CA TYR A 415 17.41 10.68 1.39
C TYR A 415 17.12 9.55 0.41
N SER A 416 15.83 9.26 0.21
CA SER A 416 15.33 8.39 -0.85
C SER A 416 14.84 9.21 -2.04
N PHE A 417 15.34 8.89 -3.23
CA PHE A 417 14.94 9.43 -4.52
C PHE A 417 14.20 8.36 -5.31
N ALA A 418 12.91 8.18 -5.01
CA ALA A 418 12.09 7.13 -5.64
C ALA A 418 11.68 7.46 -7.08
N GLY A 419 11.96 8.68 -7.55
CA GLY A 419 11.70 9.14 -8.92
C GLY A 419 10.40 9.92 -9.08
N ASP A 420 9.77 10.33 -7.99
CA ASP A 420 8.61 11.21 -8.01
C ASP A 420 9.05 12.67 -8.16
N PHE A 421 8.31 13.47 -8.94
CA PHE A 421 8.60 14.88 -9.21
C PHE A 421 7.50 15.80 -8.66
N ALA A 422 7.88 16.99 -8.21
CA ALA A 422 6.96 17.97 -7.69
C ALA A 422 7.43 19.40 -7.98
N LYS A 423 6.49 20.35 -7.86
CA LYS A 423 6.73 21.76 -7.57
C LYS A 423 6.50 22.01 -6.09
N VAL A 424 7.05 23.08 -5.56
CA VAL A 424 6.81 23.55 -4.20
C VAL A 424 5.99 24.84 -4.27
N ALA A 425 4.77 24.80 -3.75
CA ALA A 425 3.90 25.98 -3.69
C ALA A 425 4.45 27.05 -2.71
N ALA A 426 3.94 28.27 -2.77
CA ALA A 426 4.40 29.38 -1.93
C ALA A 426 4.21 29.13 -0.42
N ASP A 427 3.26 28.27 -0.04
CA ASP A 427 3.03 27.85 1.35
C ASP A 427 3.88 26.63 1.78
N GLY A 428 4.79 26.14 0.90
CA GLY A 428 5.64 24.98 1.14
C GLY A 428 4.98 23.63 0.85
N SER A 429 3.70 23.60 0.44
CA SER A 429 3.05 22.33 0.04
C SER A 429 3.62 21.83 -1.28
N LEU A 430 3.60 20.51 -1.46
CA LEU A 430 4.03 19.85 -2.69
C LEU A 430 2.86 19.77 -3.67
N ILE A 431 3.13 20.11 -4.92
CA ILE A 431 2.24 19.84 -6.05
C ILE A 431 2.86 18.66 -6.81
N LEU A 432 2.28 17.46 -6.62
CA LEU A 432 2.79 16.25 -7.23
C LEU A 432 2.56 16.27 -8.75
N LEU A 433 3.62 15.98 -9.51
CA LEU A 433 3.57 15.92 -10.97
C LEU A 433 3.62 14.49 -11.52
N GLY A 434 4.01 13.52 -10.68
CA GLY A 434 4.11 12.10 -11.04
C GLY A 434 5.53 11.57 -11.15
N ARG A 435 5.68 10.37 -11.73
CA ARG A 435 6.96 9.65 -11.81
C ARG A 435 7.75 9.96 -13.06
N GLY A 436 9.05 10.22 -12.89
CA GLY A 436 9.95 10.56 -13.98
C GLY A 436 10.10 9.51 -15.08
N ASN A 437 9.89 8.23 -14.78
CA ASN A 437 9.92 7.15 -15.77
C ASN A 437 8.66 7.10 -16.67
N GLN A 438 7.65 7.89 -16.36
CA GLN A 438 6.41 8.02 -17.15
C GLN A 438 6.34 9.36 -17.86
N VAL A 439 7.29 10.27 -17.59
CA VAL A 439 7.35 11.57 -18.24
C VAL A 439 7.41 11.41 -19.75
N ILE A 440 6.50 12.08 -20.44
CA ILE A 440 6.41 12.09 -21.90
C ILE A 440 7.28 13.24 -22.41
N ASN A 441 8.27 12.93 -23.23
CA ASN A 441 9.11 13.94 -23.87
C ASN A 441 8.51 14.33 -25.23
N SER A 442 7.69 15.38 -25.23
CA SER A 442 6.96 15.83 -26.42
C SER A 442 7.50 17.15 -26.94
N GLY A 443 8.17 17.12 -28.07
CA GLY A 443 8.72 18.34 -28.70
C GLY A 443 9.80 19.04 -27.89
N GLY A 444 10.54 18.31 -27.04
CA GLY A 444 11.56 18.86 -26.14
C GLY A 444 11.03 19.28 -24.76
N GLU A 445 9.72 19.23 -24.56
CA GLU A 445 9.07 19.57 -23.30
C GLU A 445 8.76 18.29 -22.50
N LYS A 446 8.86 18.37 -21.18
CA LYS A 446 8.49 17.29 -20.26
C LYS A 446 6.99 17.42 -19.90
N VAL A 447 6.20 16.41 -20.23
CA VAL A 447 4.78 16.33 -19.88
C VAL A 447 4.59 15.18 -18.89
N PHE A 448 4.01 15.49 -17.74
CA PHE A 448 3.72 14.52 -16.70
C PHE A 448 2.33 13.93 -16.95
N PRO A 449 2.20 12.61 -17.11
CA PRO A 449 0.91 11.96 -17.40
C PRO A 449 -0.19 12.34 -16.43
N GLU A 450 0.09 12.33 -15.14
CA GLU A 450 -0.88 12.54 -14.07
C GLU A 450 -1.54 13.93 -14.14
N GLU A 451 -0.77 14.97 -14.54
CA GLU A 451 -1.31 16.33 -14.74
C GLU A 451 -2.35 16.36 -15.88
N VAL A 452 -2.06 15.62 -16.95
CA VAL A 452 -2.95 15.54 -18.11
C VAL A 452 -4.16 14.64 -17.82
N GLU A 453 -3.96 13.54 -17.08
CA GLU A 453 -5.02 12.64 -16.62
C GLU A 453 -6.05 13.39 -15.79
N GLU A 454 -5.61 14.21 -14.82
CA GLU A 454 -6.49 15.01 -13.99
C GLU A 454 -7.28 16.05 -14.79
N ALA A 455 -6.61 16.75 -15.70
CA ALA A 455 -7.30 17.69 -16.57
C ALA A 455 -8.31 17.00 -17.50
N THR A 456 -8.01 15.77 -17.93
CA THR A 456 -8.90 14.96 -18.77
C THR A 456 -10.11 14.47 -18.00
N LYS A 457 -9.95 14.00 -16.77
CA LYS A 457 -11.04 13.54 -15.91
C LYS A 457 -12.04 14.62 -15.53
N ARG A 458 -11.62 15.89 -15.54
CA ARG A 458 -12.51 17.05 -15.33
C ARG A 458 -13.35 17.44 -16.55
N VAL A 459 -13.17 16.74 -17.67
CA VAL A 459 -14.05 16.93 -18.82
C VAL A 459 -15.34 16.14 -18.60
N ASP A 460 -16.47 16.84 -18.67
CA ASP A 460 -17.80 16.21 -18.46
C ASP A 460 -17.95 14.96 -19.33
N GLY A 461 -18.41 13.87 -18.73
CA GLY A 461 -18.62 12.59 -19.42
C GLY A 461 -17.40 11.65 -19.41
N VAL A 462 -16.24 12.08 -18.94
CA VAL A 462 -15.08 11.20 -18.74
C VAL A 462 -15.21 10.48 -17.39
N ALA A 463 -15.17 9.14 -17.42
CA ALA A 463 -15.21 8.33 -16.18
C ALA A 463 -13.81 8.09 -15.58
N ASP A 464 -12.82 7.80 -16.44
CA ASP A 464 -11.43 7.58 -16.02
C ASP A 464 -10.48 7.77 -17.22
N CYS A 465 -9.19 8.01 -16.92
CA CYS A 465 -8.17 8.27 -17.94
C CYS A 465 -6.78 7.80 -17.49
N LEU A 466 -6.00 7.29 -18.44
CA LEU A 466 -4.54 7.17 -18.35
C LEU A 466 -3.90 7.85 -19.55
N VAL A 467 -2.73 8.49 -19.33
CA VAL A 467 -2.01 9.20 -20.39
C VAL A 467 -0.64 8.56 -20.60
N VAL A 468 -0.30 8.32 -21.86
CA VAL A 468 0.95 7.67 -22.26
C VAL A 468 1.63 8.41 -23.40
N GLY A 469 2.95 8.29 -23.48
CA GLY A 469 3.72 8.74 -24.65
C GLY A 469 3.77 7.64 -25.71
N VAL A 470 3.28 7.96 -26.90
CA VAL A 470 3.42 7.12 -28.11
C VAL A 470 4.49 7.73 -28.99
N ASP A 471 5.38 6.91 -29.53
CA ASP A 471 6.46 7.41 -30.38
C ASP A 471 5.91 8.18 -31.59
N ASP A 472 6.47 9.36 -31.84
CA ASP A 472 6.04 10.29 -32.87
C ASP A 472 7.25 10.88 -33.58
N GLU A 473 7.25 10.86 -34.92
CA GLU A 473 8.39 11.31 -35.74
C GLU A 473 8.70 12.80 -35.57
N ARG A 474 7.67 13.61 -35.30
CA ARG A 474 7.82 15.07 -35.19
C ARG A 474 8.15 15.52 -33.77
N PHE A 475 7.58 14.87 -32.77
CA PHE A 475 7.62 15.31 -31.37
C PHE A 475 8.46 14.40 -30.48
N GLY A 476 9.05 13.31 -31.02
CA GLY A 476 9.66 12.24 -30.25
C GLY A 476 8.60 11.37 -29.60
N GLN A 477 7.72 11.96 -28.80
CA GLN A 477 6.53 11.29 -28.26
C GLN A 477 5.30 12.18 -28.39
N ALA A 478 4.17 11.59 -28.81
CA ALA A 478 2.86 12.22 -28.76
C ALA A 478 2.15 11.90 -27.45
N VAL A 479 1.64 12.91 -26.78
CA VAL A 479 0.77 12.74 -25.61
C VAL A 479 -0.53 12.09 -26.06
N THR A 480 -0.83 10.91 -25.57
CA THR A 480 -2.03 10.12 -25.94
C THR A 480 -2.83 9.77 -24.71
N ALA A 481 -4.10 10.16 -24.68
CA ALA A 481 -5.03 9.83 -23.59
C ALA A 481 -5.80 8.56 -23.93
N VAL A 482 -5.78 7.58 -23.02
CA VAL A 482 -6.65 6.39 -23.04
C VAL A 482 -7.80 6.67 -22.07
N VAL A 483 -9.02 6.72 -22.58
CA VAL A 483 -10.18 7.27 -21.87
C VAL A 483 -11.32 6.26 -21.81
N SER A 484 -11.95 6.10 -20.66
CA SER A 484 -13.26 5.48 -20.52
C SER A 484 -14.31 6.56 -20.23
N LEU A 485 -15.49 6.43 -20.84
CA LEU A 485 -16.59 7.36 -20.68
C LEU A 485 -17.58 6.89 -19.60
N ALA A 486 -18.28 7.82 -18.99
CA ALA A 486 -19.44 7.53 -18.16
C ALA A 486 -20.57 6.92 -19.01
N PRO A 487 -21.50 6.15 -18.42
CA PRO A 487 -22.66 5.64 -19.15
C PRO A 487 -23.42 6.80 -19.83
N ASP A 488 -23.81 6.57 -21.08
CA ASP A 488 -24.59 7.51 -21.92
C ASP A 488 -23.90 8.86 -22.19
N ALA A 489 -22.60 8.99 -21.93
CA ALA A 489 -21.85 10.19 -22.27
C ALA A 489 -21.57 10.27 -23.79
N ASP A 490 -21.88 11.44 -24.39
CA ASP A 490 -21.60 11.76 -25.79
C ASP A 490 -20.41 12.73 -25.86
N VAL A 491 -19.19 12.19 -25.71
CA VAL A 491 -17.94 12.97 -25.68
C VAL A 491 -16.99 12.42 -26.73
N ASP A 492 -16.50 13.29 -27.59
CA ASP A 492 -15.55 12.95 -28.64
C ASP A 492 -14.11 13.40 -28.29
N GLU A 493 -13.15 12.97 -29.12
CA GLU A 493 -11.74 13.33 -29.01
C GLU A 493 -11.52 14.85 -28.97
N ALA A 494 -12.21 15.59 -29.85
CA ALA A 494 -12.04 17.04 -29.96
C ALA A 494 -12.50 17.76 -28.69
N MET A 495 -13.60 17.32 -28.10
CA MET A 495 -14.12 17.85 -26.85
C MET A 495 -13.14 17.65 -25.69
N ILE A 496 -12.54 16.45 -25.58
CA ILE A 496 -11.53 16.14 -24.56
C ILE A 496 -10.31 17.02 -24.75
N ILE A 497 -9.73 17.09 -25.96
CA ILE A 497 -8.56 17.90 -26.24
C ILE A 497 -8.83 19.39 -25.96
N ALA A 498 -10.00 19.90 -26.35
CA ALA A 498 -10.39 21.27 -26.08
C ALA A 498 -10.58 21.52 -24.56
N GLY A 499 -11.15 20.56 -23.83
CA GLY A 499 -11.31 20.61 -22.39
C GLY A 499 -9.99 20.70 -21.64
N VAL A 500 -9.01 19.88 -22.01
CA VAL A 500 -7.67 19.91 -21.45
C VAL A 500 -6.92 21.20 -21.79
N LYS A 501 -7.04 21.70 -23.03
CA LYS A 501 -6.40 22.98 -23.44
C LYS A 501 -6.94 24.20 -22.69
N ARG A 502 -8.11 24.14 -22.11
CA ARG A 502 -8.63 25.21 -21.24
C ARG A 502 -7.99 25.22 -19.86
N GLN A 503 -7.41 24.10 -19.45
CA GLN A 503 -6.84 23.91 -18.11
C GLN A 503 -5.32 23.90 -18.11
N LEU A 504 -4.70 23.40 -19.17
CA LEU A 504 -3.25 23.23 -19.31
C LEU A 504 -2.69 23.91 -20.55
N ALA A 505 -1.39 24.16 -20.52
CA ALA A 505 -0.66 24.68 -21.69
C ALA A 505 -0.83 23.73 -22.90
N GLY A 506 -1.01 24.29 -24.09
CA GLY A 506 -1.42 23.54 -25.28
C GLY A 506 -0.49 22.39 -25.68
N PHE A 507 0.80 22.45 -25.35
CA PHE A 507 1.76 21.37 -25.62
C PHE A 507 1.54 20.14 -24.73
N LYS A 508 0.89 20.28 -23.57
CA LYS A 508 0.54 19.21 -22.64
C LYS A 508 -0.74 18.47 -23.04
N ALA A 509 -1.61 19.14 -23.80
CA ALA A 509 -2.88 18.52 -24.20
C ALA A 509 -2.65 17.25 -25.05
N PRO A 510 -3.49 16.23 -24.88
CA PRO A 510 -3.43 15.04 -25.73
C PRO A 510 -3.50 15.41 -27.21
N ARG A 511 -2.70 14.72 -28.01
CA ARG A 511 -2.79 14.78 -29.48
C ARG A 511 -3.73 13.76 -30.04
N HIS A 512 -3.88 12.66 -29.29
CA HIS A 512 -4.77 11.55 -29.62
C HIS A 512 -5.53 11.10 -28.39
N VAL A 513 -6.77 10.65 -28.60
CA VAL A 513 -7.60 10.05 -27.56
C VAL A 513 -8.04 8.67 -28.04
N VAL A 514 -7.82 7.67 -27.20
CA VAL A 514 -8.21 6.28 -27.44
C VAL A 514 -9.31 5.91 -26.46
N PHE A 515 -10.49 5.61 -26.97
CA PHE A 515 -11.61 5.20 -26.13
C PHE A 515 -11.57 3.71 -25.84
N VAL A 516 -11.72 3.34 -24.57
CA VAL A 516 -11.77 1.97 -24.08
C VAL A 516 -12.98 1.77 -23.18
N PRO A 517 -13.53 0.55 -23.09
CA PRO A 517 -14.67 0.28 -22.21
C PRO A 517 -14.33 0.51 -20.72
N GLN A 518 -13.09 0.21 -20.34
CA GLN A 518 -12.57 0.35 -18.99
C GLN A 518 -11.07 0.64 -19.02
N ILE A 519 -10.61 1.54 -18.14
CA ILE A 519 -9.19 1.84 -17.99
C ILE A 519 -8.45 0.64 -17.41
N PRO A 520 -7.29 0.26 -18.00
CA PRO A 520 -6.49 -0.85 -17.50
C PRO A 520 -5.86 -0.48 -16.16
N ARG A 521 -6.15 -1.31 -15.16
CA ARG A 521 -5.59 -1.17 -13.82
C ARG A 521 -5.04 -2.50 -13.34
N ALA A 522 -3.90 -2.43 -12.67
CA ALA A 522 -3.40 -3.57 -11.95
C ALA A 522 -4.40 -3.93 -10.83
N PRO A 523 -4.37 -5.16 -10.36
CA PRO A 523 -5.31 -5.67 -9.37
C PRO A 523 -5.28 -4.97 -7.99
N ASN A 524 -4.23 -4.22 -7.71
CA ASN A 524 -4.12 -3.36 -6.54
C ASN A 524 -4.68 -1.94 -6.78
N GLY A 525 -5.44 -1.74 -7.88
CA GLY A 525 -6.01 -0.45 -8.27
C GLY A 525 -5.04 0.50 -8.97
N LYS A 526 -3.74 0.20 -9.00
CA LYS A 526 -2.74 1.05 -9.66
C LYS A 526 -2.91 1.04 -11.17
N ALA A 527 -2.60 2.18 -11.79
CA ALA A 527 -2.60 2.33 -13.24
C ALA A 527 -1.68 1.31 -13.94
N ASP A 528 -2.21 0.62 -14.95
CA ASP A 528 -1.42 -0.25 -15.83
C ASP A 528 -1.03 0.52 -17.11
N TYR A 529 -0.02 1.36 -16.98
CA TYR A 529 0.50 2.15 -18.10
C TYR A 529 1.07 1.31 -19.23
N LYS A 530 1.50 0.08 -18.96
CA LYS A 530 1.98 -0.84 -19.99
C LYS A 530 0.85 -1.25 -20.94
N THR A 531 -0.27 -1.68 -20.39
CA THR A 531 -1.46 -2.04 -21.17
C THR A 531 -2.08 -0.79 -21.82
N ALA A 532 -2.12 0.35 -21.12
CA ALA A 532 -2.59 1.61 -21.72
C ALA A 532 -1.73 2.03 -22.92
N LYS A 533 -0.39 1.91 -22.83
CA LYS A 533 0.52 2.19 -23.96
C LYS A 533 0.30 1.22 -25.13
N GLN A 534 -0.02 -0.03 -24.85
CA GLN A 534 -0.36 -0.99 -25.89
C GLN A 534 -1.64 -0.56 -26.63
N TYR A 535 -2.71 -0.22 -25.92
CA TYR A 535 -3.94 0.29 -26.55
C TYR A 535 -3.69 1.53 -27.41
N ALA A 536 -2.86 2.46 -26.91
CA ALA A 536 -2.49 3.67 -27.63
C ALA A 536 -1.67 3.35 -28.91
N ASN A 537 -0.73 2.41 -28.85
CA ASN A 537 0.07 1.98 -30.00
C ASN A 537 -0.78 1.26 -31.04
N ASP A 538 -1.68 0.36 -30.61
CA ASP A 538 -2.57 -0.39 -31.49
C ASP A 538 -3.50 0.57 -32.27
N ALA A 539 -4.05 1.57 -31.58
CA ALA A 539 -4.88 2.61 -32.21
C ALA A 539 -4.10 3.49 -33.19
N ALA A 540 -2.81 3.70 -32.93
CA ALA A 540 -1.93 4.45 -33.85
C ALA A 540 -1.44 3.62 -35.04
N GLY A 541 -1.82 2.32 -35.15
CA GLY A 541 -1.36 1.40 -36.21
C GLY A 541 0.13 1.04 -36.08
N ARG A 542 0.64 1.07 -34.87
CA ARG A 542 2.03 0.75 -34.54
C ARG A 542 2.03 -0.45 -33.59
N SER A 543 2.11 -1.65 -34.15
CA SER A 543 2.26 -2.92 -33.40
C SER A 543 3.71 -3.19 -32.98
#